data_f1283fa7f5380cb898cd71bdd5e3baa5
#
_entry.id   f1283fa7f5380cb898cd71bdd5e3baa5
#
_cell.length_a   1.000
_cell.length_b   1.000
_cell.length_c   1.000
_cell.angle_alpha   90.00
_cell.angle_beta   90.00
_cell.angle_gamma   90.00
#
_symmetry.space_group_name_H-M   'P 1'
#
loop_
_entity.id
_entity.type
_entity.pdbx_description
1 polymer ?
#
loop_
_entity_poly.entity_id
_entity_poly.type
_entity_poly.pdbx_seq_one_letter_code
_entity_poly.pdbx_strand_id
1 'polypeptide(L)'
;ILVWGTEAQKQAFLPPIYRGEVRTWQLLTEPGAGSDLAGVTTAAIRDGDEYVITGQKIFVGSDHGADRIWMIACTKPGGPRHENLSWFMLDASLPGITVQPMELMGTGGEGGTDPVQKNTVFFDQVRVPAFALIGGENQGWKAASTHLELEHGAGGRIGRNRVWDRLLRYAEPYWEVLLIH
;
A
#
# COMPACT_ATOMS: atom_id res chain seq x y z
N ILE A 1 4.99 5.48 -4.96
CA ILE A 1 6.20 6.17 -4.45
C ILE A 1 6.81 7.04 -5.53
N LEU A 2 7.07 6.52 -6.75
CA LEU A 2 7.69 7.28 -7.86
C LEU A 2 7.04 8.64 -8.10
N VAL A 3 5.71 8.71 -8.08
CA VAL A 3 4.96 9.95 -8.39
C VAL A 3 4.83 10.84 -7.16
N TRP A 4 4.56 10.27 -5.98
CA TRP A 4 4.12 10.99 -4.80
C TRP A 4 5.16 11.05 -3.67
N GLY A 5 6.21 10.24 -3.72
CA GLY A 5 7.28 10.24 -2.71
C GLY A 5 8.23 11.42 -2.87
N THR A 6 8.79 11.87 -1.76
CA THR A 6 9.96 12.78 -1.75
C THR A 6 11.19 12.06 -2.30
N GLU A 7 12.21 12.80 -2.71
CA GLU A 7 13.46 12.20 -3.19
C GLU A 7 14.11 11.27 -2.13
N ALA A 8 14.08 11.68 -0.87
CA ALA A 8 14.57 10.84 0.22
C ALA A 8 13.78 9.52 0.35
N GLN A 9 12.45 9.58 0.20
CA GLN A 9 11.59 8.38 0.22
C GLN A 9 11.83 7.48 -1.00
N LYS A 10 12.02 8.07 -2.18
CA LYS A 10 12.34 7.31 -3.39
C LYS A 10 13.66 6.56 -3.23
N GLN A 11 14.71 7.25 -2.76
CA GLN A 11 16.00 6.62 -2.51
C GLN A 11 15.97 5.54 -1.43
N ALA A 12 15.13 5.71 -0.41
CA ALA A 12 15.01 4.72 0.67
C ALA A 12 14.20 3.48 0.28
N PHE A 13 13.10 3.66 -0.48
CA PHE A 13 12.15 2.57 -0.71
C PHE A 13 12.28 1.89 -2.08
N LEU A 14 12.64 2.63 -3.14
CA LEU A 14 12.61 2.06 -4.49
C LEU A 14 13.72 1.06 -4.78
N PRO A 15 15.00 1.31 -4.44
CA PRO A 15 16.07 0.39 -4.79
C PRO A 15 15.87 -1.04 -4.27
N PRO A 16 15.54 -1.28 -2.99
CA PRO A 16 15.32 -2.64 -2.50
C PRO A 16 14.09 -3.32 -3.10
N ILE A 17 13.05 -2.54 -3.47
CA ILE A 17 11.87 -3.08 -4.17
C ILE A 17 12.26 -3.55 -5.58
N TYR A 18 12.98 -2.73 -6.34
CA TYR A 18 13.37 -3.07 -7.72
C TYR A 18 14.37 -4.22 -7.79
N ARG A 19 15.24 -4.37 -6.80
CA ARG A 19 16.15 -5.51 -6.72
C ARG A 19 15.50 -6.78 -6.18
N GLY A 20 14.19 -6.74 -5.85
CA GLY A 20 13.49 -7.90 -5.28
C GLY A 20 13.96 -8.29 -3.88
N GLU A 21 14.64 -7.39 -3.18
CA GLU A 21 15.15 -7.62 -1.82
C GLU A 21 14.05 -7.53 -0.76
N VAL A 22 12.94 -6.84 -1.08
CA VAL A 22 11.80 -6.68 -0.19
C VAL A 22 10.49 -7.02 -0.89
N ARG A 23 9.62 -7.73 -0.19
CA ARG A 23 8.24 -8.00 -0.61
C ARG A 23 7.32 -6.95 0.00
N THR A 24 6.47 -6.36 -0.81
CA THR A 24 5.52 -5.35 -0.36
C THR A 24 4.10 -5.86 -0.52
N TRP A 25 3.35 -5.88 0.57
CA TRP A 25 1.91 -6.13 0.53
C TRP A 25 1.14 -4.82 0.38
N GLN A 26 0.10 -4.86 -0.45
CA GLN A 26 -0.85 -3.78 -0.62
C GLN A 26 -2.07 -4.01 0.28
N LEU A 27 -2.38 -3.06 1.13
CA LEU A 27 -3.46 -3.13 2.11
C LEU A 27 -4.48 -2.00 1.87
N LEU A 28 -5.56 -2.32 1.18
CA LEU A 28 -6.64 -1.39 0.84
C LEU A 28 -7.92 -1.74 1.61
N THR A 29 -8.37 -2.97 1.44
CA THR A 29 -9.70 -3.45 1.83
C THR A 29 -9.84 -3.61 3.35
N GLU A 30 -10.98 -3.20 3.88
CA GLU A 30 -11.42 -3.42 5.26
C GLU A 30 -12.76 -4.18 5.27
N PRO A 31 -13.19 -4.74 6.42
CA PRO A 31 -14.49 -5.40 6.50
C PRO A 31 -15.67 -4.53 6.04
N GLY A 32 -15.58 -3.22 6.28
CA GLY A 32 -16.61 -2.24 5.89
C GLY A 32 -16.30 -1.43 4.63
N ALA A 33 -15.13 -1.64 3.99
CA ALA A 33 -14.69 -0.82 2.87
C ALA A 33 -13.91 -1.66 1.84
N GLY A 34 -14.58 -2.10 0.81
CA GLY A 34 -14.02 -2.80 -0.35
C GLY A 34 -14.09 -1.91 -1.59
N SER A 35 -15.13 -2.09 -2.42
CA SER A 35 -15.37 -1.23 -3.59
C SER A 35 -15.51 0.26 -3.22
N ASP A 36 -16.02 0.54 -2.02
CA ASP A 36 -16.02 1.86 -1.42
C ASP A 36 -14.71 2.14 -0.66
N LEU A 37 -13.61 2.29 -1.38
CA LEU A 37 -12.30 2.56 -0.79
C LEU A 37 -12.26 3.86 0.03
N ALA A 38 -13.09 4.84 -0.30
CA ALA A 38 -13.18 6.10 0.46
C ALA A 38 -13.80 5.92 1.85
N GLY A 39 -14.41 4.75 2.12
CA GLY A 39 -14.99 4.38 3.40
C GLY A 39 -14.01 3.72 4.37
N VAL A 40 -12.69 3.67 4.10
CA VAL A 40 -11.72 3.08 5.04
C VAL A 40 -11.72 3.82 6.37
N THR A 41 -11.66 3.05 7.45
CA THR A 41 -11.75 3.52 8.84
C THR A 41 -10.50 3.24 9.66
N THR A 42 -9.58 2.39 9.17
CA THR A 42 -8.26 2.24 9.81
C THR A 42 -7.66 3.62 10.01
N ALA A 43 -7.54 4.03 11.28
CA ALA A 43 -7.10 5.37 11.62
C ALA A 43 -5.57 5.46 11.67
N ALA A 44 -5.03 6.59 11.24
CA ALA A 44 -3.62 6.95 11.39
C ALA A 44 -3.55 8.36 11.98
N ILE A 45 -3.54 8.45 13.28
CA ILE A 45 -3.61 9.72 14.01
C ILE A 45 -2.21 10.25 14.28
N ARG A 46 -1.98 11.50 13.94
CA ARG A 46 -0.69 12.15 14.16
C ARG A 46 -0.42 12.37 15.65
N ASP A 47 0.79 12.00 16.08
CA ASP A 47 1.30 12.19 17.43
C ASP A 47 2.75 12.71 17.34
N GLY A 48 2.92 14.03 17.32
CA GLY A 48 4.22 14.67 17.10
C GLY A 48 4.80 14.37 15.71
N ASP A 49 5.95 13.71 15.68
CA ASP A 49 6.66 13.33 14.46
C ASP A 49 6.32 11.89 13.99
N GLU A 50 5.30 11.30 14.59
CA GLU A 50 4.83 9.95 14.27
C GLU A 50 3.34 9.96 13.95
N TYR A 51 2.88 8.81 13.41
CA TYR A 51 1.48 8.45 13.32
C TYR A 51 1.23 7.18 14.13
N VAL A 52 0.09 7.13 14.82
CA VAL A 52 -0.38 5.94 15.53
C VAL A 52 -1.48 5.31 14.70
N ILE A 53 -1.24 4.10 14.22
CA ILE A 53 -2.17 3.38 13.35
C ILE A 53 -2.94 2.33 14.15
N THR A 54 -4.28 2.38 14.03
CA THR A 54 -5.18 1.41 14.65
C THR A 54 -6.29 1.02 13.69
N GLY A 55 -6.54 -0.28 13.55
CA GLY A 55 -7.58 -0.81 12.68
C GLY A 55 -7.23 -2.16 12.10
N GLN A 56 -7.81 -2.49 10.94
CA GLN A 56 -7.58 -3.79 10.30
C GLN A 56 -7.73 -3.70 8.79
N LYS A 57 -7.03 -4.59 8.10
CA LYS A 57 -7.13 -4.81 6.65
C LYS A 57 -7.36 -6.28 6.36
N ILE A 58 -8.18 -6.57 5.33
CA ILE A 58 -8.54 -7.94 4.97
C ILE A 58 -8.22 -8.27 3.52
N PHE A 59 -8.23 -9.55 3.17
CA PHE A 59 -7.89 -10.10 1.84
C PHE A 59 -6.48 -9.76 1.39
N VAL A 60 -5.55 -9.69 2.34
CA VAL A 60 -4.18 -9.21 2.13
C VAL A 60 -3.24 -10.34 1.75
N GLY A 61 -2.35 -10.07 0.79
CA GLY A 61 -1.11 -10.79 0.54
C GLY A 61 -1.27 -12.28 0.25
N SER A 62 -0.25 -13.02 0.66
CA SER A 62 -0.08 -14.45 0.45
C SER A 62 0.57 -15.08 1.69
N ASP A 63 0.85 -16.38 1.63
CA ASP A 63 1.55 -17.17 2.65
C ASP A 63 3.02 -16.77 2.86
N HIS A 64 3.62 -16.09 1.89
CA HIS A 64 5.06 -15.75 1.91
C HIS A 64 5.42 -14.55 2.80
N GLY A 65 4.43 -13.90 3.43
CA GLY A 65 4.66 -12.71 4.26
C GLY A 65 5.06 -11.47 3.47
N ALA A 66 5.34 -10.38 4.18
CA ALA A 66 5.81 -9.12 3.62
C ALA A 66 6.92 -8.51 4.49
N ASP A 67 7.82 -7.77 3.85
CA ASP A 67 8.82 -6.94 4.53
C ASP A 67 8.31 -5.51 4.67
N ARG A 68 7.45 -5.07 3.74
CA ARG A 68 6.85 -3.74 3.71
C ARG A 68 5.34 -3.80 3.52
N ILE A 69 4.66 -2.80 4.04
CA ILE A 69 3.23 -2.59 3.89
C ILE A 69 3.00 -1.26 3.16
N TRP A 70 2.29 -1.34 2.04
CA TRP A 70 1.80 -0.20 1.26
C TRP A 70 0.31 -0.05 1.48
N MET A 71 -0.14 0.96 2.24
CA MET A 71 -1.51 1.04 2.70
C MET A 71 -2.11 2.44 2.69
N ILE A 72 -3.44 2.49 2.59
CA ILE A 72 -4.24 3.68 2.81
C ILE A 72 -4.90 3.64 4.20
N ALA A 73 -4.91 4.78 4.89
CA ALA A 73 -5.53 4.93 6.21
C ALA A 73 -6.20 6.30 6.35
N CYS A 74 -7.12 6.42 7.29
CA CYS A 74 -7.83 7.64 7.62
C CYS A 74 -7.00 8.49 8.59
N THR A 75 -6.51 9.63 8.12
CA THR A 75 -5.75 10.59 8.96
C THR A 75 -6.61 11.70 9.55
N LYS A 76 -7.85 11.86 9.06
CA LYS A 76 -8.79 12.86 9.56
C LYS A 76 -10.18 12.25 9.74
N PRO A 77 -10.41 11.48 10.83
CA PRO A 77 -11.73 10.91 11.13
C PRO A 77 -12.80 12.02 11.17
N GLY A 78 -13.95 11.76 10.53
CA GLY A 78 -15.03 12.75 10.40
C GLY A 78 -14.78 13.89 9.41
N GLY A 79 -13.64 13.90 8.74
CA GLY A 79 -13.33 14.86 7.67
C GLY A 79 -14.13 14.59 6.39
N PRO A 80 -14.10 15.53 5.43
CA PRO A 80 -14.74 15.34 4.14
C PRO A 80 -14.20 14.09 3.43
N ARG A 81 -15.13 13.35 2.81
CA ARG A 81 -14.82 12.17 2.03
C ARG A 81 -13.81 12.47 0.93
N HIS A 82 -12.84 11.60 0.70
CA HIS A 82 -11.68 11.73 -0.20
C HIS A 82 -10.62 12.75 0.23
N GLU A 83 -10.87 13.55 1.26
CA GLU A 83 -9.94 14.54 1.82
C GLU A 83 -9.49 14.21 3.24
N ASN A 84 -9.71 12.97 3.66
CA ASN A 84 -9.45 12.46 5.01
C ASN A 84 -8.50 11.28 5.03
N LEU A 85 -7.95 10.89 3.87
CA LEU A 85 -7.13 9.70 3.68
C LEU A 85 -5.68 10.06 3.39
N SER A 86 -4.77 9.23 3.87
CA SER A 86 -3.34 9.32 3.60
C SER A 86 -2.78 7.96 3.24
N TRP A 87 -1.64 7.97 2.55
CA TRP A 87 -0.97 6.75 2.12
C TRP A 87 0.33 6.54 2.87
N PHE A 88 0.62 5.31 3.26
CA PHE A 88 1.78 4.97 4.06
C PHE A 88 2.58 3.82 3.45
N MET A 89 3.90 3.89 3.60
CA MET A 89 4.84 2.80 3.41
C MET A 89 5.53 2.52 4.73
N LEU A 90 5.26 1.37 5.34
CA LEU A 90 5.79 1.01 6.65
C LEU A 90 6.45 -0.36 6.66
N ASP A 91 7.23 -0.61 7.70
CA ASP A 91 7.84 -1.91 7.94
C ASP A 91 6.79 -2.89 8.46
N ALA A 92 6.74 -4.10 7.88
CA ALA A 92 5.78 -5.12 8.31
C ALA A 92 6.11 -5.74 9.68
N SER A 93 7.33 -5.54 10.17
CA SER A 93 7.79 -6.08 11.46
C SER A 93 7.55 -5.14 12.65
N LEU A 94 6.88 -3.98 12.44
CA LEU A 94 6.61 -3.03 13.51
C LEU A 94 5.77 -3.66 14.63
N PRO A 95 6.07 -3.37 15.89
CA PRO A 95 5.26 -3.81 17.02
C PRO A 95 3.79 -3.37 16.88
N GLY A 96 2.86 -4.26 17.26
CA GLY A 96 1.42 -4.02 17.14
C GLY A 96 0.82 -4.48 15.80
N ILE A 97 1.61 -4.94 14.84
CA ILE A 97 1.12 -5.57 13.61
C ILE A 97 0.94 -7.07 13.86
N THR A 98 -0.26 -7.57 13.63
CA THR A 98 -0.58 -9.00 13.70
C THR A 98 -1.18 -9.46 12.38
N VAL A 99 -0.64 -10.55 11.82
CA VAL A 99 -1.13 -11.18 10.59
C VAL A 99 -1.82 -12.48 10.94
N GLN A 100 -3.08 -12.64 10.52
CA GLN A 100 -3.86 -13.86 10.70
C GLN A 100 -4.30 -14.41 9.36
N PRO A 101 -4.03 -15.70 9.06
CA PRO A 101 -4.57 -16.38 7.88
C PRO A 101 -6.10 -16.35 7.86
N MET A 102 -6.66 -16.21 6.67
CA MET A 102 -8.11 -16.27 6.44
C MET A 102 -8.48 -17.61 5.84
N GLU A 103 -9.51 -18.25 6.40
CA GLU A 103 -10.14 -19.38 5.75
C GLU A 103 -11.13 -18.87 4.68
N LEU A 104 -10.85 -19.17 3.42
CA LEU A 104 -11.68 -18.77 2.29
C LEU A 104 -12.41 -19.99 1.72
N MET A 105 -13.70 -19.84 1.39
CA MET A 105 -14.46 -20.89 0.70
C MET A 105 -13.83 -21.20 -0.67
N GLY A 106 -13.63 -22.48 -0.97
CA GLY A 106 -13.09 -22.94 -2.26
C GLY A 106 -11.57 -23.05 -2.35
N THR A 107 -10.82 -22.74 -1.30
CA THR A 107 -9.36 -22.88 -1.27
C THR A 107 -8.87 -24.27 -0.82
N GLY A 108 -9.75 -25.22 -0.58
CA GLY A 108 -9.46 -26.58 -0.08
C GLY A 108 -10.01 -27.75 -0.92
N GLY A 109 -10.19 -27.59 -2.24
CA GLY A 109 -10.72 -28.66 -3.10
C GLY A 109 -9.66 -29.68 -3.52
N GLU A 110 -9.98 -30.98 -3.48
CA GLU A 110 -9.20 -32.08 -4.06
C GLU A 110 -8.87 -31.76 -5.53
N GLY A 111 -7.59 -31.61 -5.85
CA GLY A 111 -7.07 -31.36 -7.20
C GLY A 111 -6.81 -29.91 -7.58
N GLY A 112 -6.95 -28.97 -6.69
CA GLY A 112 -6.62 -27.55 -6.91
C GLY A 112 -5.14 -27.26 -6.66
N THR A 113 -4.56 -26.42 -7.53
CA THR A 113 -3.35 -25.66 -7.29
C THR A 113 -3.39 -25.02 -5.90
N ASP A 114 -2.23 -24.82 -5.27
CA ASP A 114 -2.05 -24.30 -3.91
C ASP A 114 -3.09 -23.24 -3.52
N PRO A 115 -3.72 -23.37 -2.34
CA PRO A 115 -4.73 -22.41 -1.91
C PRO A 115 -4.08 -21.02 -1.84
N VAL A 116 -4.66 -20.07 -2.56
CA VAL A 116 -4.23 -18.67 -2.48
C VAL A 116 -4.59 -18.18 -1.07
N GLN A 117 -3.66 -18.28 -0.15
CA GLN A 117 -3.85 -17.81 1.21
C GLN A 117 -3.99 -16.29 1.20
N LYS A 118 -5.05 -15.82 1.85
CA LYS A 118 -5.24 -14.42 2.19
C LYS A 118 -5.12 -14.25 3.69
N ASN A 119 -4.89 -13.01 4.11
CA ASN A 119 -4.70 -12.70 5.51
C ASN A 119 -5.57 -11.52 5.92
N THR A 120 -5.89 -11.47 7.22
CA THR A 120 -6.29 -10.27 7.93
C THR A 120 -5.06 -9.70 8.62
N VAL A 121 -4.86 -8.40 8.51
CA VAL A 121 -3.78 -7.68 9.20
C VAL A 121 -4.40 -6.71 10.19
N PHE A 122 -4.04 -6.86 11.44
CA PHE A 122 -4.47 -5.99 12.54
C PHE A 122 -3.37 -5.02 12.91
N PHE A 123 -3.77 -3.80 13.21
CA PHE A 123 -2.91 -2.73 13.70
C PHE A 123 -3.40 -2.31 15.09
N ASP A 124 -2.59 -2.54 16.11
CA ASP A 124 -2.86 -2.13 17.49
C ASP A 124 -1.84 -1.09 17.93
N GLN A 125 -2.24 0.18 17.86
CA GLN A 125 -1.42 1.34 18.27
C GLN A 125 -0.02 1.33 17.61
N VAL A 126 0.07 0.95 16.34
CA VAL A 126 1.34 0.87 15.60
C VAL A 126 1.91 2.26 15.37
N ARG A 127 3.08 2.53 15.94
CA ARG A 127 3.79 3.79 15.77
C ARG A 127 4.66 3.76 14.52
N VAL A 128 4.48 4.74 13.65
CA VAL A 128 5.25 4.89 12.41
C VAL A 128 5.77 6.32 12.29
N PRO A 129 7.02 6.53 11.86
CA PRO A 129 7.55 7.88 11.69
C PRO A 129 6.79 8.63 10.58
N ALA A 130 6.72 9.95 10.67
CA ALA A 130 6.11 10.79 9.63
C ALA A 130 6.73 10.57 8.24
N PHE A 131 7.96 10.09 8.17
CA PHE A 131 8.62 9.67 6.94
C PHE A 131 7.89 8.54 6.20
N ALA A 132 7.09 7.73 6.90
CA ALA A 132 6.29 6.67 6.28
C ALA A 132 5.12 7.20 5.44
N LEU A 133 4.69 8.44 5.65
CA LEU A 133 3.58 9.07 4.93
C LEU A 133 4.03 9.50 3.53
N ILE A 134 3.34 9.02 2.51
CA ILE A 134 3.66 9.26 1.10
C ILE A 134 2.65 10.23 0.49
N GLY A 135 3.15 11.26 -0.19
CA GLY A 135 2.31 12.18 -0.97
C GLY A 135 1.63 13.29 -0.19
N GLY A 136 1.87 13.37 1.12
CA GLY A 136 1.29 14.39 2.01
C GLY A 136 0.02 13.94 2.74
N GLU A 137 -0.21 14.57 3.88
CA GLU A 137 -1.36 14.25 4.73
C GLU A 137 -2.68 14.64 4.04
N ASN A 138 -3.67 13.76 4.12
CA ASN A 138 -4.98 13.90 3.48
C ASN A 138 -4.94 13.97 1.93
N GLN A 139 -3.82 13.57 1.30
CA GLN A 139 -3.70 13.44 -0.16
C GLN A 139 -3.78 11.97 -0.63
N GLY A 140 -4.14 11.05 0.26
CA GLY A 140 -4.16 9.62 -0.01
C GLY A 140 -5.10 9.22 -1.15
N TRP A 141 -6.22 9.92 -1.34
CA TRP A 141 -7.12 9.66 -2.46
C TRP A 141 -6.47 9.90 -3.82
N LYS A 142 -5.66 10.95 -3.96
CA LYS A 142 -4.92 11.23 -5.20
C LYS A 142 -3.85 10.17 -5.47
N ALA A 143 -3.17 9.74 -4.43
CA ALA A 143 -2.20 8.64 -4.52
C ALA A 143 -2.89 7.32 -4.88
N ALA A 144 -4.07 7.04 -4.29
CA ALA A 144 -4.90 5.88 -4.61
C ALA A 144 -5.35 5.89 -6.07
N SER A 145 -5.85 7.02 -6.57
CA SER A 145 -6.29 7.14 -7.97
C SER A 145 -5.15 6.82 -8.95
N THR A 146 -3.96 7.35 -8.70
CA THR A 146 -2.78 7.04 -9.53
C THR A 146 -2.43 5.54 -9.47
N HIS A 147 -2.51 4.94 -8.28
CA HIS A 147 -2.22 3.53 -8.08
C HIS A 147 -3.23 2.63 -8.81
N LEU A 148 -4.53 2.88 -8.63
CA LEU A 148 -5.60 2.11 -9.25
C LEU A 148 -5.64 2.29 -10.79
N GLU A 149 -5.34 3.47 -11.31
CA GLU A 149 -5.19 3.70 -12.75
C GLU A 149 -4.10 2.81 -13.35
N LEU A 150 -2.98 2.66 -12.67
CA LEU A 150 -1.89 1.79 -13.11
C LEU A 150 -2.28 0.31 -13.03
N GLU A 151 -2.92 -0.10 -11.95
CA GLU A 151 -3.36 -1.48 -11.74
C GLU A 151 -4.42 -1.90 -12.80
N HIS A 152 -5.41 -1.05 -13.06
CA HIS A 152 -6.48 -1.34 -14.01
C HIS A 152 -6.09 -1.08 -15.47
N GLY A 153 -5.17 -0.14 -15.71
CA GLY A 153 -4.74 0.24 -17.05
C GLY A 153 -3.68 -0.67 -17.66
N ALA A 154 -2.91 -1.37 -16.86
CA ALA A 154 -1.81 -2.21 -17.30
C ALA A 154 -2.26 -3.51 -18.01
N GLY A 155 -3.51 -3.90 -17.89
CA GLY A 155 -4.04 -5.18 -18.39
C GLY A 155 -4.56 -5.20 -19.84
N GLY A 156 -4.62 -4.09 -20.58
CA GLY A 156 -5.28 -4.17 -21.87
C GLY A 156 -5.12 -3.02 -22.87
N ARG A 157 -4.57 -1.90 -22.51
CA ARG A 157 -4.34 -0.78 -23.42
C ARG A 157 -3.01 -0.09 -23.14
N ILE A 158 -1.94 -0.64 -23.67
CA ILE A 158 -0.69 0.09 -23.92
C ILE A 158 -0.94 1.06 -25.10
N GLY A 159 -1.94 1.89 -24.99
CA GLY A 159 -2.08 3.10 -25.76
C GLY A 159 -1.53 4.22 -24.89
N ARG A 160 -0.62 5.03 -25.41
CA ARG A 160 0.03 6.19 -24.77
C ARG A 160 -0.85 6.82 -23.69
N ASN A 161 -0.77 6.29 -22.48
CA ASN A 161 -1.47 6.82 -21.34
C ASN A 161 -0.54 7.90 -20.73
N ARG A 162 -1.04 9.10 -20.55
CA ARG A 162 -0.31 10.22 -19.92
C ARG A 162 0.30 9.84 -18.57
N VAL A 163 -0.23 8.82 -17.92
CA VAL A 163 0.30 8.27 -16.65
C VAL A 163 1.61 7.53 -16.92
N TRP A 164 1.72 6.72 -17.98
CA TRP A 164 2.96 6.05 -18.36
C TRP A 164 4.06 7.05 -18.74
N ASP A 165 3.74 8.06 -19.53
CA ASP A 165 4.71 9.11 -19.89
C ASP A 165 5.20 9.89 -18.67
N ARG A 166 4.35 10.02 -17.66
CA ARG A 166 4.69 10.61 -16.37
C ARG A 166 5.57 9.69 -15.54
N LEU A 167 5.20 8.43 -15.40
CA LEU A 167 5.97 7.42 -14.67
C LEU A 167 7.36 7.22 -15.27
N LEU A 168 7.46 7.15 -16.59
CA LEU A 168 8.74 7.03 -17.28
C LEU A 168 9.65 8.23 -16.98
N ARG A 169 9.12 9.45 -16.97
CA ARG A 169 9.88 10.64 -16.60
C ARG A 169 10.34 10.63 -15.13
N TYR A 170 9.53 10.12 -14.23
CA TYR A 170 9.92 9.97 -12.83
C TYR A 170 10.89 8.81 -12.59
N ALA A 171 10.84 7.78 -13.42
CA ALA A 171 11.76 6.64 -13.35
C ALA A 171 13.12 6.93 -13.98
N GLU A 172 13.19 7.87 -14.94
CA GLU A 172 14.40 8.18 -15.70
C GLU A 172 15.66 8.40 -14.84
N PRO A 173 15.63 9.15 -13.72
CA PRO A 173 16.78 9.30 -12.84
C PRO A 173 17.22 8.01 -12.12
N TYR A 174 16.40 6.97 -12.17
CA TYR A 174 16.60 5.71 -11.46
C TYR A 174 16.84 4.52 -12.40
N TRP A 175 17.01 4.77 -13.72
CA TRP A 175 17.20 3.71 -14.71
C TRP A 175 18.41 2.81 -14.42
N GLU A 176 19.48 3.36 -13.87
CA GLU A 176 20.66 2.59 -13.48
C GLU A 176 20.34 1.55 -12.40
N VAL A 177 19.34 1.82 -11.56
CA VAL A 177 18.84 0.89 -10.54
C VAL A 177 17.89 -0.15 -11.14
N LEU A 178 17.19 0.19 -12.24
CA LEU A 178 16.19 -0.64 -12.89
C LEU A 178 16.81 -1.63 -13.90
N LEU A 179 18.00 -1.32 -14.46
CA LEU A 179 18.65 -2.08 -15.54
C LEU A 179 19.74 -3.03 -15.06
N ILE A 180 20.00 -3.09 -13.74
CA ILE A 180 20.96 -4.06 -13.18
C ILE A 180 20.23 -5.38 -12.91
N HIS A 181 19.76 -6.03 -14.01
CA HIS A 181 19.67 -7.51 -14.13
C HIS A 181 19.19 -7.88 -15.52
#